data_bcf0aacb68d8c7e9edc1c8da5f499bc6
#
_entry.id   bcf0aacb68d8c7e9edc1c8da5f499bc6
#
_cell.length_a   1.000
_cell.length_b   1.000
_cell.length_c   1.000
_cell.angle_alpha   90.00
_cell.angle_beta   90.00
_cell.angle_gamma   90.00
#
_symmetry.space_group_name_H-M   'P 1'
#
loop_
_entity.id
_entity.type
_entity.pdbx_description
1 polymer ?
#
loop_
_entity_poly.entity_id
_entity_poly.type
_entity_poly.pdbx_seq_one_letter_code
_entity_poly.pdbx_strand_id
1 'polypeptide(L)' 'MRVIIYTGGEGMRFREIEKIILNDGWYLKTVKGSHHQYKHPTKPGKVTIPNHNGDLDPTTVKTILKQAGLK' A
#
# COMPACT_ATOMS: atom_id res chain seq x y z
N MET A 1 -12.70 2.93 17.72
CA MET A 1 -11.97 2.22 16.77
C MET A 1 -12.80 1.84 15.58
N ARG A 2 -12.23 1.97 14.43
CA ARG A 2 -12.97 1.73 13.28
C ARG A 2 -12.49 0.50 12.58
N VAL A 3 -13.38 -0.25 12.05
CA VAL A 3 -13.07 -1.46 11.33
C VAL A 3 -13.10 -1.16 9.85
N ILE A 4 -12.06 -1.53 9.17
CA ILE A 4 -12.02 -1.39 7.74
C ILE A 4 -12.36 -2.73 7.15
N ILE A 5 -13.41 -2.76 6.37
CA ILE A 5 -13.85 -3.99 5.77
C ILE A 5 -13.47 -4.01 4.31
N TYR A 6 -12.72 -5.01 3.94
CA TYR A 6 -12.36 -5.20 2.56
C TYR A 6 -13.32 -6.20 1.97
N THR A 7 -14.04 -5.78 0.95
CA THR A 7 -14.86 -6.73 0.24
C THR A 7 -13.91 -7.58 -0.54
N GLY A 8 -13.96 -8.85 -0.27
CA GLY A 8 -12.96 -9.74 -0.78
C GLY A 8 -12.96 -9.88 -2.26
N GLY A 9 -11.85 -10.29 -2.78
CA GLY A 9 -11.71 -10.67 -4.15
C GLY A 9 -11.41 -9.57 -5.13
N GLU A 10 -11.70 -8.35 -4.78
CA GLU A 10 -11.46 -7.27 -5.70
C GLU A 10 -10.19 -6.56 -5.37
N GLY A 11 -9.53 -6.07 -6.40
CA GLY A 11 -8.34 -5.28 -6.19
C GLY A 11 -8.70 -3.94 -5.57
N MET A 12 -7.68 -3.23 -5.15
CA MET A 12 -7.84 -1.90 -4.61
C MET A 12 -7.14 -0.93 -5.53
N ARG A 13 -7.64 0.29 -5.56
CA ARG A 13 -6.96 1.32 -6.33
C ARG A 13 -5.74 1.81 -5.57
N PHE A 14 -4.79 2.36 -6.33
CA PHE A 14 -3.57 2.89 -5.74
C PHE A 14 -3.88 3.79 -4.54
N ARG A 15 -4.82 4.69 -4.72
CA ARG A 15 -5.14 5.66 -3.69
C ARG A 15 -5.64 5.01 -2.40
N GLU A 16 -6.37 3.93 -2.53
CA GLU A 16 -6.90 3.24 -1.37
C GLU A 16 -5.80 2.56 -0.57
N ILE A 17 -4.92 1.85 -1.26
CA ILE A 17 -3.85 1.15 -0.56
C ILE A 17 -2.84 2.14 0.00
N GLU A 18 -2.59 3.24 -0.71
CA GLU A 18 -1.71 4.27 -0.22
C GLU A 18 -2.24 4.84 1.08
N LYS A 19 -3.54 5.10 1.14
CA LYS A 19 -4.14 5.65 2.34
C LYS A 19 -3.95 4.74 3.54
N ILE A 20 -4.06 3.45 3.32
CA ILE A 20 -3.88 2.48 4.39
C ILE A 20 -2.47 2.54 4.96
N ILE A 21 -1.47 2.57 4.10
CA ILE A 21 -0.10 2.57 4.62
C ILE A 21 0.29 3.93 5.19
N LEU A 22 -0.24 5.02 4.64
CA LEU A 22 0.03 6.33 5.21
C LEU A 22 -0.53 6.43 6.62
N ASN A 23 -1.70 5.84 6.85
CA ASN A 23 -2.28 5.82 8.18
C ASN A 23 -1.43 5.02 9.17
N ASP A 24 -0.63 4.10 8.67
CA ASP A 24 0.23 3.29 9.51
C ASP A 24 1.58 3.97 9.77
N GLY A 25 1.80 5.13 9.18
CA GLY A 25 3.03 5.88 9.40
C GLY A 25 4.03 5.84 8.27
N TRP A 26 3.73 5.12 7.19
CA TRP A 26 4.60 5.12 6.03
C TRP A 26 4.51 6.47 5.32
N TYR A 27 5.60 6.90 4.72
CA TYR A 27 5.62 8.17 3.99
C TYR A 27 6.30 7.99 2.65
N LEU A 28 5.90 8.79 1.70
CA LEU A 28 6.45 8.70 0.35
C LEU A 28 7.89 9.19 0.35
N LYS A 29 8.79 8.34 -0.10
CA LYS A 29 10.20 8.66 -0.15
C LYS A 29 10.65 9.01 -1.55
N THR A 30 10.27 8.22 -2.53
CA THR A 30 10.75 8.36 -3.89
C THR A 30 9.71 7.90 -4.87
N VAL A 31 9.66 8.54 -6.02
CA VAL A 31 8.81 8.10 -7.12
C VAL A 31 9.71 7.83 -8.32
N LYS A 32 9.62 6.63 -8.84
CA LYS A 32 10.35 6.27 -10.05
C LYS A 32 9.36 5.77 -11.07
N GLY A 33 9.09 6.57 -12.10
CA GLY A 33 8.06 6.23 -13.05
C GLY A 33 6.73 6.07 -12.33
N SER A 34 6.13 4.91 -12.46
CA SER A 34 4.87 4.64 -11.80
C SER A 34 5.05 3.99 -10.44
N HIS A 35 6.27 3.77 -10.00
CA HIS A 35 6.52 3.10 -8.72
C HIS A 35 6.73 4.12 -7.61
N HIS A 36 5.84 4.12 -6.64
CA HIS A 36 5.94 4.98 -5.46
C HIS A 36 6.54 4.16 -4.33
N GLN A 37 7.63 4.66 -3.77
CA GLN A 37 8.35 3.94 -2.70
C GLN A 37 8.19 4.68 -1.38
N TYR A 38 7.88 3.92 -0.34
CA TYR A 38 7.58 4.47 0.98
C TYR A 38 8.53 3.92 2.03
N LYS A 39 8.77 4.73 3.05
CA LYS A 39 9.58 4.34 4.20
C LYS A 39 8.78 4.59 5.47
N HIS A 40 9.26 4.02 6.55
CA HIS A 40 8.59 4.14 7.85
C HIS A 40 9.61 4.53 8.91
N PRO A 41 9.25 5.39 9.85
CA PRO A 41 10.22 5.81 10.87
C PRO A 41 10.70 4.70 11.78
N THR A 42 9.87 3.68 12.00
CA THR A 42 10.23 2.60 12.92
C THR A 42 10.20 1.22 12.30
N LYS A 43 9.45 1.02 11.24
CA LYS A 43 9.40 -0.29 10.59
C LYS A 43 10.49 -0.39 9.55
N PRO A 44 11.17 -1.54 9.47
CA PRO A 44 12.26 -1.71 8.51
C PRO A 44 11.75 -1.92 7.09
N GLY A 45 12.66 -1.79 6.14
CA GLY A 45 12.33 -2.06 4.75
C GLY A 45 11.63 -0.92 4.06
N LYS A 46 11.01 -1.25 2.96
CA LYS A 46 10.28 -0.26 2.19
C LYS A 46 9.06 -0.91 1.56
N VAL A 47 8.10 -0.06 1.19
CA VAL A 47 6.90 -0.50 0.50
C VAL A 47 6.90 0.13 -0.87
N THR A 48 6.60 -0.64 -1.91
CA THR A 48 6.50 -0.13 -3.26
C THR A 48 5.09 -0.35 -3.76
N ILE A 49 4.44 0.72 -4.19
CA ILE A 49 3.09 0.63 -4.74
C ILE A 49 3.12 1.12 -6.17
N PRO A 50 2.73 0.28 -7.14
CA PRO A 50 2.64 0.74 -8.52
C PRO A 50 1.41 1.61 -8.70
N ASN A 51 1.59 2.77 -9.32
CA ASN A 51 0.50 3.69 -9.56
C ASN A 51 0.01 3.53 -10.99
N HIS A 52 -0.97 2.68 -11.17
CA HIS A 52 -1.56 2.41 -12.48
C HIS A 52 -3.01 2.83 -12.48
N ASN A 53 -3.54 3.03 -13.67
CA ASN A 53 -4.98 3.24 -13.80
C ASN A 53 -5.70 1.96 -13.47
N GLY A 54 -6.84 2.09 -12.82
CA GLY A 54 -7.63 0.92 -12.48
C GLY A 54 -7.19 0.30 -11.16
N ASP A 55 -7.63 -0.90 -10.93
CA ASP A 55 -7.38 -1.59 -9.68
C ASP A 55 -6.06 -2.35 -9.70
N LEU A 56 -5.42 -2.40 -8.54
CA LEU A 56 -4.29 -3.29 -8.33
C LEU A 56 -4.86 -4.67 -8.10
N ASP A 57 -4.18 -5.70 -8.62
CA ASP A 57 -4.73 -7.02 -8.44
C ASP A 57 -4.55 -7.48 -6.98
N PRO A 58 -5.36 -8.47 -6.54
CA PRO A 58 -5.34 -8.89 -5.14
C PRO A 58 -3.99 -9.40 -4.65
N THR A 59 -3.23 -10.05 -5.52
CA THR A 59 -1.92 -10.54 -5.13
C THR A 59 -0.96 -9.39 -4.83
N THR A 60 -1.00 -8.37 -5.66
CA THR A 60 -0.18 -7.19 -5.45
C THR A 60 -0.58 -6.50 -4.15
N VAL A 61 -1.88 -6.38 -3.90
CA VAL A 61 -2.37 -5.77 -2.67
C VAL A 61 -1.85 -6.53 -1.45
N LYS A 62 -1.92 -7.85 -1.49
CA LYS A 62 -1.42 -8.66 -0.38
C LYS A 62 0.06 -8.45 -0.16
N THR A 63 0.83 -8.41 -1.23
CA THR A 63 2.26 -8.19 -1.13
C THR A 63 2.57 -6.85 -0.48
N ILE A 64 1.85 -5.81 -0.89
CA ILE A 64 2.05 -4.47 -0.34
C ILE A 64 1.74 -4.45 1.15
N LEU A 65 0.62 -5.02 1.54
CA LEU A 65 0.24 -5.06 2.95
C LEU A 65 1.24 -5.85 3.77
N LYS A 66 1.77 -6.90 3.20
CA LYS A 66 2.77 -7.70 3.87
C LYS A 66 4.07 -6.91 4.06
N GLN A 67 4.49 -6.20 3.02
CA GLN A 67 5.67 -5.35 3.12
C GLN A 67 5.48 -4.29 4.19
N ALA A 68 4.27 -3.80 4.33
CA ALA A 68 3.98 -2.75 5.29
C ALA A 68 3.79 -3.27 6.71
N GLY A 69 3.86 -4.58 6.89
CA GLY A 69 3.69 -5.16 8.21
C GLY A 69 2.25 -5.15 8.69
N LEU A 70 1.31 -5.06 7.75
CA LEU A 70 -0.11 -4.99 8.08
C LEU A 70 -0.83 -6.31 7.87
N LYS A 71 -0.08 -7.33 7.52
CA LYS A 71 -0.73 -8.59 7.24
C LYS A 71 0.07 -9.75 7.76
#